data_073b70e362d1364658f3ed03f66124e2
#
_entry.id   073b70e362d1364658f3ed03f66124e2
#
_cell.length_a   1.000
_cell.length_b   1.000
_cell.length_c   1.000
_cell.angle_alpha   90.00
_cell.angle_beta   90.00
_cell.angle_gamma   90.00
#
_symmetry.space_group_name_H-M   'P 1'
#
loop_
_entity.id
_entity.type
_entity.pdbx_description
1 polymer ?
#
loop_
_entity_poly.entity_id
_entity_poly.type
_entity_poly.pdbx_seq_one_letter_code
_entity_poly.pdbx_strand_id
1 'polypeptide(L)'
;MLSVIKDFYEFTSVVDLIYILITLLSLIKCYKKGFVLSILSMAKWLLAYILTLLIFPKVKPYLKDIIDNEYVLDIGLGIAIFTVVIFLVLMINKGVSKAIRYTGIGSLDTIFGFFFGFIRAYIISVCILSGVHIVYNYDKWPINLDKSFVFPYLEKGSNYLLKEFPNEKTYQDSKEKIEDL
;
A
#
# COMPACT_ATOMS: atom_id res chain seq x y z
N MET A 1 -9.13 -34.66 17.46
CA MET A 1 -8.96 -33.74 16.32
C MET A 1 -10.00 -32.60 16.34
N LEU A 2 -11.30 -32.88 16.51
CA LEU A 2 -12.34 -31.83 16.63
C LEU A 2 -12.23 -30.96 17.89
N SER A 3 -11.75 -31.50 19.02
CA SER A 3 -11.51 -30.75 20.26
C SER A 3 -10.37 -29.74 20.07
N VAL A 4 -9.27 -30.15 19.45
CA VAL A 4 -8.11 -29.28 19.17
C VAL A 4 -8.50 -28.13 18.25
N ILE A 5 -9.38 -28.37 17.27
CA ILE A 5 -9.88 -27.30 16.36
C ILE A 5 -10.81 -26.35 17.14
N LYS A 6 -11.62 -26.86 18.06
CA LYS A 6 -12.51 -26.06 18.90
C LYS A 6 -11.73 -25.20 19.88
N ASP A 7 -10.71 -25.76 20.53
CA ASP A 7 -9.82 -25.05 21.44
C ASP A 7 -8.99 -23.97 20.70
N PHE A 8 -8.59 -24.25 19.44
CA PHE A 8 -7.92 -23.27 18.57
C PHE A 8 -8.84 -22.11 18.18
N TYR A 9 -10.13 -22.39 17.91
CA TYR A 9 -11.13 -21.35 17.62
C TYR A 9 -11.51 -20.50 18.83
N GLU A 10 -11.48 -21.08 20.04
CA GLU A 10 -11.72 -20.34 21.28
C GLU A 10 -10.55 -19.43 21.66
N PHE A 11 -9.33 -19.75 21.24
CA PHE A 11 -8.10 -18.99 21.56
C PHE A 11 -7.69 -17.99 20.48
N THR A 12 -8.16 -18.13 19.23
CA THR A 12 -7.69 -17.34 18.10
C THR A 12 -8.81 -16.45 17.57
N SER A 13 -8.59 -15.14 17.54
CA SER A 13 -9.54 -14.20 16.93
C SER A 13 -9.54 -14.35 15.39
N VAL A 14 -10.68 -14.05 14.77
CA VAL A 14 -10.82 -13.98 13.30
C VAL A 14 -9.77 -13.05 12.70
N VAL A 15 -9.40 -11.97 13.39
CA VAL A 15 -8.37 -11.02 12.97
C VAL A 15 -6.99 -11.69 12.88
N ASP A 16 -6.65 -12.55 13.86
CA ASP A 16 -5.37 -13.28 13.86
C ASP A 16 -5.30 -14.25 12.67
N LEU A 17 -6.40 -14.96 12.36
CA LEU A 17 -6.46 -15.85 11.20
C LEU A 17 -6.28 -15.11 9.88
N ILE A 18 -6.94 -13.97 9.73
CA ILE A 18 -6.79 -13.12 8.54
C ILE A 18 -5.34 -12.62 8.43
N TYR A 19 -4.75 -12.17 9.53
CA TYR A 19 -3.37 -11.71 9.56
C TYR A 19 -2.38 -12.82 9.19
N ILE A 20 -2.55 -14.02 9.74
CA ILE A 20 -1.74 -15.20 9.40
C ILE A 20 -1.86 -15.51 7.91
N LEU A 21 -3.07 -15.49 7.35
CA LEU A 21 -3.30 -15.74 5.93
C LEU A 21 -2.58 -14.69 5.06
N ILE A 22 -2.72 -13.40 5.38
CA ILE A 22 -2.04 -12.30 4.67
C ILE A 22 -0.51 -12.48 4.78
N THR A 23 -0.02 -12.85 5.97
CA THR A 23 1.41 -13.05 6.21
C THR A 23 1.94 -14.21 5.39
N LEU A 24 1.30 -15.36 5.38
CA LEU A 24 1.70 -16.51 4.58
C LEU A 24 1.73 -16.19 3.09
N LEU A 25 0.69 -15.55 2.58
CA LEU A 25 0.63 -15.14 1.17
C LEU A 25 1.73 -14.11 0.82
N SER A 26 2.02 -13.19 1.75
CA SER A 26 3.08 -12.21 1.58
C SER A 26 4.47 -12.87 1.56
N LEU A 27 4.73 -13.78 2.50
CA LEU A 27 5.99 -14.53 2.58
C LEU A 27 6.25 -15.34 1.30
N ILE A 28 5.26 -16.10 0.83
CA ILE A 28 5.38 -16.88 -0.41
C ILE A 28 5.67 -15.98 -1.61
N LYS A 29 4.96 -14.84 -1.72
CA LYS A 29 5.18 -13.89 -2.82
C LYS A 29 6.57 -13.24 -2.76
N CYS A 30 7.00 -12.80 -1.57
CA CYS A 30 8.27 -12.13 -1.40
C CYS A 30 9.46 -13.09 -1.52
N TYR A 31 9.33 -14.32 -1.03
CA TYR A 31 10.31 -15.38 -1.23
C TYR A 31 10.53 -15.70 -2.71
N LYS A 32 9.43 -15.85 -3.48
CA LYS A 32 9.51 -16.14 -4.94
C LYS A 32 10.06 -14.98 -5.76
N LYS A 33 9.78 -13.74 -5.37
CA LYS A 33 10.21 -12.54 -6.11
C LYS A 33 11.59 -12.05 -5.71
N GLY A 34 12.01 -12.30 -4.48
CA GLY A 34 13.15 -11.66 -3.84
C GLY A 34 12.83 -10.30 -3.24
N PHE A 35 13.78 -9.76 -2.51
CA PHE A 35 13.66 -8.51 -1.74
C PHE A 35 13.49 -7.29 -2.65
N VAL A 36 14.42 -7.10 -3.60
CA VAL A 36 14.43 -5.92 -4.48
C VAL A 36 13.15 -5.81 -5.28
N LEU A 37 12.71 -6.91 -5.88
CA LEU A 37 11.46 -6.92 -6.66
C LEU A 37 10.22 -6.77 -5.79
N SER A 38 10.27 -7.21 -4.54
CA SER A 38 9.16 -7.04 -3.61
C SER A 38 9.00 -5.59 -3.19
N ILE A 39 10.12 -4.88 -2.91
CA ILE A 39 10.11 -3.43 -2.66
C ILE A 39 9.61 -2.67 -3.88
N LEU A 40 10.18 -2.91 -5.06
CA LEU A 40 9.75 -2.26 -6.30
C LEU A 40 8.27 -2.52 -6.61
N SER A 41 7.81 -3.75 -6.33
CA SER A 41 6.40 -4.12 -6.52
C SER A 41 5.46 -3.40 -5.55
N MET A 42 5.93 -3.04 -4.36
CA MET A 42 5.17 -2.27 -3.37
C MET A 42 5.23 -0.77 -3.69
N ALA A 43 6.41 -0.27 -4.04
CA ALA A 43 6.65 1.14 -4.34
C ALA A 43 6.11 1.61 -5.70
N LYS A 44 5.80 0.71 -6.62
CA LYS A 44 5.43 1.05 -8.00
C LYS A 44 4.27 2.07 -8.11
N TRP A 45 3.26 1.94 -7.25
CA TRP A 45 2.11 2.85 -7.27
C TRP A 45 2.49 4.25 -6.79
N LEU A 46 3.31 4.31 -5.73
CA LEU A 46 3.82 5.55 -5.19
C LEU A 46 4.75 6.24 -6.19
N LEU A 47 5.65 5.48 -6.82
CA LEU A 47 6.53 5.99 -7.86
C LEU A 47 5.73 6.52 -9.07
N ALA A 48 4.72 5.76 -9.51
CA ALA A 48 3.85 6.19 -10.60
C ALA A 48 3.12 7.50 -10.25
N TYR A 49 2.61 7.62 -9.04
CA TYR A 49 1.94 8.83 -8.56
C TYR A 49 2.89 10.02 -8.52
N ILE A 50 4.05 9.90 -7.88
CA ILE A 50 5.05 10.98 -7.78
C ILE A 50 5.51 11.42 -9.17
N LEU A 51 5.85 10.47 -10.05
CA LEU A 51 6.28 10.80 -11.42
C LEU A 51 5.16 11.47 -12.21
N THR A 52 3.91 11.05 -12.03
CA THR A 52 2.76 11.71 -12.68
C THR A 52 2.66 13.16 -12.23
N LEU A 53 2.77 13.45 -10.92
CA LEU A 53 2.75 14.82 -10.41
C LEU A 53 3.88 15.69 -10.95
N LEU A 54 5.07 15.13 -11.19
CA LEU A 54 6.22 15.85 -11.74
C LEU A 54 6.10 16.10 -13.25
N ILE A 55 5.50 15.17 -13.98
CA ILE A 55 5.36 15.23 -15.43
C ILE A 55 4.14 16.07 -15.84
N PHE A 56 3.05 15.97 -15.10
CA PHE A 56 1.78 16.65 -15.39
C PHE A 56 1.92 18.14 -15.69
N PRO A 57 2.55 18.98 -14.82
CA PRO A 57 2.68 20.41 -15.08
C PRO A 57 3.56 20.73 -16.28
N LYS A 58 4.43 19.82 -16.70
CA LYS A 58 5.29 19.99 -17.88
C LYS A 58 4.56 19.70 -19.19
N VAL A 59 3.61 18.78 -19.16
CA VAL A 59 2.87 18.32 -20.35
C VAL A 59 1.58 19.15 -20.56
N LYS A 60 0.94 19.60 -19.48
CA LYS A 60 -0.32 20.38 -19.54
C LYS A 60 -0.26 21.58 -20.50
N PRO A 61 0.81 22.43 -20.53
CA PRO A 61 0.85 23.58 -21.41
C PRO A 61 0.75 23.24 -22.89
N TYR A 62 1.28 22.09 -23.32
CA TYR A 62 1.25 21.67 -24.75
C TYR A 62 -0.13 21.21 -25.23
N LEU A 63 -1.04 20.90 -24.29
CA LEU A 63 -2.36 20.35 -24.60
C LEU A 63 -3.50 21.35 -24.34
N LYS A 64 -3.21 22.49 -23.69
CA LYS A 64 -4.21 23.55 -23.43
C LYS A 64 -4.84 24.11 -24.69
N ASP A 65 -4.08 24.18 -25.78
CA ASP A 65 -4.55 24.74 -27.06
C ASP A 65 -5.35 23.72 -27.89
N ILE A 66 -5.38 22.44 -27.43
CA ILE A 66 -6.04 21.34 -28.16
C ILE A 66 -7.37 20.95 -27.51
N ILE A 67 -7.48 21.11 -26.20
CA ILE A 67 -8.64 20.70 -25.41
C ILE A 67 -9.19 21.92 -24.66
N ASP A 68 -10.32 22.43 -25.10
CA ASP A 68 -10.98 23.61 -24.53
C ASP A 68 -11.52 23.40 -23.11
N ASN A 69 -11.87 22.16 -22.76
CA ASN A 69 -12.43 21.85 -21.47
C ASN A 69 -11.32 21.47 -20.46
N GLU A 70 -11.07 22.38 -19.52
CA GLU A 70 -10.00 22.24 -18.52
C GLU A 70 -10.15 21.00 -17.63
N TYR A 71 -11.36 20.61 -17.24
CA TYR A 71 -11.62 19.39 -16.45
C TYR A 71 -11.30 18.12 -17.23
N VAL A 72 -11.68 18.07 -18.50
CA VAL A 72 -11.40 16.93 -19.38
C VAL A 72 -9.89 16.82 -19.61
N LEU A 73 -9.22 17.96 -19.80
CA LEU A 73 -7.76 18.01 -19.95
C LEU A 73 -7.08 17.49 -18.68
N ASP A 74 -7.43 18.01 -17.51
CA ASP A 74 -6.73 17.67 -16.26
C ASP A 74 -6.93 16.20 -15.86
N ILE A 75 -8.16 15.70 -15.91
CA ILE A 75 -8.48 14.31 -15.56
C ILE A 75 -7.92 13.36 -16.63
N GLY A 76 -8.16 13.65 -17.91
CA GLY A 76 -7.73 12.80 -19.02
C GLY A 76 -6.20 12.71 -19.10
N LEU A 77 -5.52 13.86 -18.99
CA LEU A 77 -4.06 13.92 -19.00
C LEU A 77 -3.46 13.23 -17.78
N GLY A 78 -4.03 13.43 -16.58
CA GLY A 78 -3.59 12.75 -15.36
C GLY A 78 -3.65 11.23 -15.47
N ILE A 79 -4.78 10.71 -15.97
CA ILE A 79 -4.96 9.25 -16.18
C ILE A 79 -4.01 8.75 -17.28
N ALA A 80 -3.84 9.47 -18.37
CA ALA A 80 -2.95 9.08 -19.46
C ALA A 80 -1.49 9.00 -18.99
N ILE A 81 -0.98 10.05 -18.33
CA ILE A 81 0.39 10.07 -17.79
C ILE A 81 0.57 8.94 -16.77
N PHE A 82 -0.36 8.79 -15.82
CA PHE A 82 -0.28 7.74 -14.82
C PHE A 82 -0.21 6.34 -15.45
N THR A 83 -1.02 6.09 -16.48
CA THR A 83 -1.03 4.80 -17.18
C THR A 83 0.30 4.54 -17.90
N VAL A 84 0.85 5.53 -18.58
CA VAL A 84 2.16 5.41 -19.24
C VAL A 84 3.28 5.18 -18.22
N VAL A 85 3.30 5.95 -17.14
CA VAL A 85 4.32 5.84 -16.09
C VAL A 85 4.27 4.49 -15.40
N ILE A 86 3.08 3.98 -15.05
CA ILE A 86 2.98 2.67 -14.41
C ILE A 86 3.46 1.55 -15.35
N PHE A 87 3.20 1.68 -16.64
CA PHE A 87 3.69 0.73 -17.64
C PHE A 87 5.23 0.74 -17.72
N LEU A 88 5.85 1.92 -17.71
CA LEU A 88 7.31 2.06 -17.67
C LEU A 88 7.92 1.45 -16.40
N VAL A 89 7.31 1.70 -15.24
CA VAL A 89 7.75 1.09 -13.97
C VAL A 89 7.65 -0.44 -14.01
N LEU A 90 6.62 -0.99 -14.63
CA LEU A 90 6.49 -2.44 -14.82
C LEU A 90 7.56 -3.01 -15.76
N MET A 91 7.95 -2.29 -16.81
CA MET A 91 9.05 -2.68 -17.69
C MET A 91 10.39 -2.69 -16.96
N ILE A 92 10.68 -1.67 -16.15
CA ILE A 92 11.88 -1.58 -15.31
C ILE A 92 11.93 -2.78 -14.35
N ASN A 93 10.82 -3.13 -13.71
CA ASN A 93 10.74 -4.29 -12.82
C ASN A 93 11.14 -5.61 -13.52
N LYS A 94 10.74 -5.80 -14.79
CA LYS A 94 11.15 -6.97 -15.56
C LYS A 94 12.65 -6.99 -15.85
N GLY A 95 13.23 -5.83 -16.19
CA GLY A 95 14.66 -5.66 -16.42
C GLY A 95 15.49 -5.96 -15.17
N VAL A 96 15.11 -5.38 -14.04
CA VAL A 96 15.76 -5.59 -12.72
C VAL A 96 15.69 -7.06 -12.31
N SER A 97 14.55 -7.73 -12.50
CA SER A 97 14.39 -9.17 -12.22
C SER A 97 15.39 -10.01 -12.99
N LYS A 98 15.60 -9.67 -14.24
CA LYS A 98 16.55 -10.37 -15.10
C LYS A 98 17.99 -10.14 -14.64
N ALA A 99 18.35 -8.89 -14.32
CA ALA A 99 19.67 -8.52 -13.83
C ALA A 99 20.03 -9.25 -12.53
N ILE A 100 19.14 -9.30 -11.54
CA ILE A 100 19.39 -9.98 -10.25
C ILE A 100 19.68 -11.46 -10.41
N ARG A 101 19.01 -12.13 -11.35
CA ARG A 101 19.26 -13.55 -11.62
C ARG A 101 20.66 -13.81 -12.20
N TYR A 102 21.20 -12.86 -12.96
CA TYR A 102 22.53 -12.98 -13.56
C TYR A 102 23.69 -12.66 -12.59
N THR A 103 23.43 -11.87 -11.53
CA THR A 103 24.49 -11.42 -10.62
C THR A 103 24.87 -12.43 -9.53
N GLY A 104 24.20 -13.58 -9.44
CA GLY A 104 24.44 -14.60 -8.41
C GLY A 104 24.00 -14.20 -6.98
N ILE A 105 23.50 -12.97 -6.79
CA ILE A 105 23.01 -12.44 -5.50
C ILE A 105 21.60 -12.99 -5.19
N GLY A 106 21.01 -13.78 -6.08
CA GLY A 106 19.63 -14.25 -5.98
C GLY A 106 19.29 -15.00 -4.69
N SER A 107 20.25 -15.73 -4.09
CA SER A 107 20.02 -16.44 -2.82
C SER A 107 19.87 -15.48 -1.65
N LEU A 108 20.71 -14.45 -1.55
CA LEU A 108 20.61 -13.42 -0.52
C LEU A 108 19.34 -12.58 -0.72
N ASP A 109 19.05 -12.18 -1.95
CA ASP A 109 17.84 -11.45 -2.29
C ASP A 109 16.57 -12.24 -1.91
N THR A 110 16.57 -13.56 -2.06
CA THR A 110 15.47 -14.43 -1.66
C THR A 110 15.29 -14.48 -0.14
N ILE A 111 16.40 -14.59 0.61
CA ILE A 111 16.37 -14.61 2.08
C ILE A 111 15.84 -13.26 2.62
N PHE A 112 16.40 -12.14 2.15
CA PHE A 112 15.88 -10.82 2.52
C PHE A 112 14.44 -10.61 2.07
N GLY A 113 14.05 -11.17 0.93
CA GLY A 113 12.67 -11.18 0.46
C GLY A 113 11.72 -11.87 1.43
N PHE A 114 12.14 -13.00 2.00
CA PHE A 114 11.35 -13.69 3.03
C PHE A 114 11.13 -12.80 4.25
N PHE A 115 12.18 -12.19 4.81
CA PHE A 115 12.03 -11.29 5.97
C PHE A 115 11.19 -10.06 5.63
N PHE A 116 11.37 -9.50 4.45
CA PHE A 116 10.56 -8.38 3.99
C PHE A 116 9.06 -8.75 3.86
N GLY A 117 8.76 -10.02 3.64
CA GLY A 117 7.40 -10.53 3.60
C GLY A 117 6.61 -10.27 4.88
N PHE A 118 7.25 -10.32 6.06
CA PHE A 118 6.60 -9.96 7.34
C PHE A 118 6.27 -8.47 7.41
N ILE A 119 7.25 -7.61 7.07
CA ILE A 119 7.06 -6.16 7.07
C ILE A 119 5.92 -5.77 6.12
N ARG A 120 5.93 -6.34 4.93
CA ARG A 120 4.89 -6.11 3.93
C ARG A 120 3.52 -6.56 4.41
N ALA A 121 3.42 -7.73 5.04
CA ALA A 121 2.16 -8.24 5.59
C ALA A 121 1.60 -7.30 6.65
N TYR A 122 2.45 -6.82 7.56
CA TYR A 122 2.08 -5.86 8.59
C TYR A 122 1.53 -4.57 7.97
N ILE A 123 2.26 -3.95 7.01
CA ILE A 123 1.83 -2.72 6.35
C ILE A 123 0.49 -2.91 5.63
N ILE A 124 0.31 -4.01 4.89
CA ILE A 124 -0.95 -4.32 4.20
C ILE A 124 -2.09 -4.46 5.20
N SER A 125 -1.88 -5.18 6.31
CA SER A 125 -2.91 -5.39 7.34
C SER A 125 -3.30 -4.10 8.05
N VAL A 126 -2.32 -3.24 8.36
CA VAL A 126 -2.57 -1.90 8.92
C VAL A 126 -3.38 -1.04 7.94
N CYS A 127 -3.02 -1.02 6.65
CA CYS A 127 -3.78 -0.27 5.63
C CYS A 127 -5.21 -0.79 5.47
N ILE A 128 -5.42 -2.11 5.50
CA ILE A 128 -6.76 -2.71 5.44
C ILE A 128 -7.56 -2.30 6.68
N LEU A 129 -6.99 -2.45 7.88
CA LEU A 129 -7.66 -2.08 9.13
C LEU A 129 -8.03 -0.60 9.15
N SER A 130 -7.10 0.29 8.76
CA SER A 130 -7.35 1.73 8.67
C SER A 130 -8.45 2.06 7.67
N GLY A 131 -8.43 1.44 6.49
CA GLY A 131 -9.47 1.63 5.46
C GLY A 131 -10.84 1.17 5.94
N VAL A 132 -10.91 0.02 6.61
CA VAL A 132 -12.18 -0.47 7.16
C VAL A 132 -12.63 0.39 8.34
N HIS A 133 -11.72 0.88 9.19
CA HIS A 133 -12.05 1.77 10.30
C HIS A 133 -12.70 3.09 9.84
N ILE A 134 -12.22 3.66 8.73
CA ILE A 134 -12.79 4.89 8.14
C ILE A 134 -14.23 4.65 7.68
N VAL A 135 -14.53 3.49 7.10
CA VAL A 135 -15.87 3.16 6.57
C VAL A 135 -16.79 2.65 7.67
N TYR A 136 -16.27 1.81 8.54
CA TYR A 136 -17.01 1.16 9.61
C TYR A 136 -16.12 0.98 10.84
N ASN A 137 -16.38 1.79 11.86
CA ASN A 137 -15.60 1.79 13.09
C ASN A 137 -15.51 0.37 13.70
N TYR A 138 -14.31 -0.11 13.99
CA TYR A 138 -14.07 -1.45 14.53
C TYR A 138 -14.68 -1.66 15.93
N ASP A 139 -14.96 -0.60 16.70
CA ASP A 139 -15.66 -0.68 17.99
C ASP A 139 -17.08 -1.25 17.86
N LYS A 140 -17.64 -1.20 16.66
CA LYS A 140 -18.98 -1.72 16.33
C LYS A 140 -18.98 -3.12 15.73
N TRP A 141 -17.80 -3.73 15.61
CA TRP A 141 -17.72 -5.05 15.01
C TRP A 141 -18.27 -6.12 15.96
N PRO A 142 -19.03 -7.09 15.43
CA PRO A 142 -19.58 -8.20 16.23
C PRO A 142 -18.51 -9.25 16.56
N ILE A 143 -17.23 -8.87 16.59
CA ILE A 143 -16.07 -9.73 16.79
C ILE A 143 -15.36 -9.28 18.06
N ASN A 144 -15.00 -10.24 18.92
CA ASN A 144 -14.24 -9.94 20.13
C ASN A 144 -12.78 -9.65 19.76
N LEU A 145 -12.44 -8.38 19.66
CA LEU A 145 -11.11 -7.89 19.28
C LEU A 145 -10.10 -8.03 20.42
N ASP A 146 -10.57 -8.02 21.69
CA ASP A 146 -9.72 -8.12 22.87
C ASP A 146 -9.00 -9.46 22.97
N LYS A 147 -9.53 -10.51 22.34
CA LYS A 147 -8.92 -11.84 22.28
C LYS A 147 -7.81 -11.95 21.23
N SER A 148 -7.65 -10.97 20.36
CA SER A 148 -6.65 -11.02 19.30
C SER A 148 -5.27 -10.61 19.82
N PHE A 149 -4.28 -11.46 19.55
CA PHE A 149 -2.88 -11.14 19.87
C PHE A 149 -2.30 -10.06 18.95
N VAL A 150 -2.71 -10.04 17.70
CA VAL A 150 -2.15 -9.14 16.67
C VAL A 150 -2.89 -7.79 16.62
N PHE A 151 -4.16 -7.76 16.98
CA PHE A 151 -5.01 -6.56 16.88
C PHE A 151 -4.41 -5.32 17.56
N PRO A 152 -3.88 -5.37 18.81
CA PRO A 152 -3.32 -4.18 19.45
C PRO A 152 -2.16 -3.55 18.67
N TYR A 153 -1.35 -4.38 17.99
CA TYR A 153 -0.24 -3.90 17.14
C TYR A 153 -0.74 -3.28 15.85
N LEU A 154 -1.76 -3.87 15.24
CA LEU A 154 -2.39 -3.34 14.03
C LEU A 154 -3.15 -2.04 14.32
N GLU A 155 -3.86 -1.98 15.44
CA GLU A 155 -4.57 -0.80 15.91
C GLU A 155 -3.60 0.37 16.14
N LYS A 156 -2.48 0.13 16.82
CA LYS A 156 -1.46 1.16 17.02
C LYS A 156 -0.92 1.70 15.70
N GLY A 157 -0.66 0.83 14.73
CA GLY A 157 -0.24 1.21 13.38
C GLY A 157 -1.33 1.99 12.63
N SER A 158 -2.59 1.55 12.75
CA SER A 158 -3.75 2.21 12.14
C SER A 158 -3.97 3.61 12.71
N ASN A 159 -3.92 3.76 14.04
CA ASN A 159 -4.08 5.04 14.71
C ASN A 159 -2.96 6.02 14.34
N TYR A 160 -1.72 5.52 14.16
CA TYR A 160 -0.62 6.34 13.67
C TYR A 160 -0.88 6.84 12.24
N LEU A 161 -1.30 5.96 11.34
CA LEU A 161 -1.66 6.34 9.98
C LEU A 161 -2.80 7.35 9.94
N LEU A 162 -3.86 7.12 10.71
CA LEU A 162 -5.04 8.00 10.73
C LEU A 162 -4.73 9.39 11.32
N LYS A 163 -3.80 9.47 12.27
CA LYS A 163 -3.36 10.74 12.85
C LYS A 163 -2.57 11.59 11.85
N GLU A 164 -1.80 10.96 10.98
CA GLU A 164 -1.00 11.65 9.94
C GLU A 164 -1.83 11.98 8.68
N PHE A 165 -3.04 11.43 8.53
CA PHE A 165 -3.94 11.85 7.46
C PHE A 165 -4.47 13.26 7.74
N PRO A 166 -4.45 14.16 6.74
CA PRO A 166 -4.98 15.51 6.88
C PRO A 166 -6.47 15.45 7.25
N ASN A 167 -6.79 15.83 8.48
CA ASN A 167 -8.15 16.04 8.94
C ASN A 167 -8.70 17.33 8.30
N GLU A 168 -10.04 17.47 8.25
CA GLU A 168 -10.69 18.71 7.78
C GLU A 168 -10.10 19.99 8.36
N LYS A 169 -9.66 19.97 9.64
CA LYS A 169 -8.94 21.08 10.27
C LYS A 169 -7.63 21.42 9.56
N THR A 170 -6.83 20.41 9.23
CA THR A 170 -5.55 20.62 8.51
C THR A 170 -5.78 21.19 7.12
N TYR A 171 -6.92 20.84 6.50
CA TYR A 171 -7.32 21.37 5.19
C TYR A 171 -7.76 22.83 5.31
N GLN A 172 -8.51 23.20 6.36
CA GLN A 172 -8.93 24.57 6.62
C GLN A 172 -7.77 25.47 7.01
N ASP A 173 -6.86 25.01 7.90
CA ASP A 173 -5.65 25.76 8.28
C ASP A 173 -4.70 25.98 7.09
N SER A 174 -4.65 25.03 6.15
CA SER A 174 -3.86 25.16 4.92
C SER A 174 -4.50 26.15 3.93
N LYS A 175 -5.83 26.22 3.91
CA LYS A 175 -6.59 27.13 3.07
C LYS A 175 -6.49 28.57 3.57
N GLU A 176 -6.64 28.79 4.89
CA GLU A 176 -6.42 30.10 5.52
C GLU A 176 -5.00 30.62 5.27
N LYS A 177 -3.98 29.78 5.39
CA LYS A 177 -2.58 30.19 5.10
C LYS A 177 -2.32 30.55 3.65
N ILE A 178 -3.12 30.07 2.72
CA ILE A 178 -2.99 30.42 1.29
C ILE A 178 -3.77 31.70 0.97
N GLU A 179 -4.88 31.95 1.69
CA GLU A 179 -5.66 33.19 1.52
C GLU A 179 -4.99 34.41 2.16
N ASP A 180 -4.06 34.21 3.10
CA ASP A 180 -3.27 35.25 3.77
C ASP A 180 -1.94 35.60 3.05
N LEU A 181 -1.64 35.00 1.87
CA LEU A 181 -0.47 35.24 1.03
C LEU A 181 -0.83 36.00 -0.25
#